data_2348778718ba5ad8544a861c8146f800
#
_entry.id   2348778718ba5ad8544a861c8146f800
#
_cell.length_a   1.000
_cell.length_b   1.000
_cell.length_c   1.000
_cell.angle_alpha   90.00
_cell.angle_beta   90.00
_cell.angle_gamma   90.00
#
_symmetry.space_group_name_H-M   'P 1'
#
loop_
_entity.id
_entity.type
_entity.pdbx_description
1 polymer ?
#
loop_
_entity_poly.entity_id
_entity_poly.type
_entity_poly.pdbx_seq_one_letter_code
_entity_poly.pdbx_strand_id
1 'polypeptide(L)'
;LGDVYKRQVDTYCYDNYSSPAMANFMPMIYEGYTEELIPEKAKSYMVYQEGIYVGYKYYETRYEDTVMGTGNAGSYVYSDDVAFPFGYGLSYTDFEYSDMTGVYDAATDSYNFNVTVTNTGDTYSGKETVQIYAQSPYTEYDKENSVEKSAVQLCGFGKTDILAPGESQTLTINVDRADIASYDAYGAKTYILDAGDYYFTAATDAHNAVNNILAAKGFTAENGMDAEGNAELTFQWTNDTLDTTTYAVSKSGAEVTNQLSDSDMNLYEGAGDNSVTYLSRNDWEGTFPTESPVFALTDTMIDDLQLVQYDACLLYTSPSPRDRTRS
;
A
#
# COMPACT_ATOMS: atom_id res chain seq x y z
N LEU A 1 17.39 -16.83 8.92
CA LEU A 1 16.38 -16.28 7.99
C LEU A 1 14.95 -16.57 8.47
N GLY A 2 14.66 -17.75 9.07
CA GLY A 2 13.30 -18.08 9.51
C GLY A 2 12.71 -17.20 10.62
N ASP A 3 13.54 -16.60 11.47
CA ASP A 3 13.05 -15.74 12.56
C ASP A 3 12.68 -14.32 12.11
N VAL A 4 13.20 -13.85 10.99
CA VAL A 4 12.89 -12.51 10.46
C VAL A 4 11.46 -12.51 9.93
N TYR A 5 11.05 -13.54 9.20
CA TYR A 5 9.68 -13.63 8.64
C TYR A 5 8.59 -13.83 9.71
N LYS A 6 8.92 -14.43 10.84
CA LYS A 6 7.97 -14.68 11.94
C LYS A 6 7.65 -13.45 12.79
N ARG A 7 8.36 -12.34 12.57
CA ARG A 7 8.25 -11.10 13.35
C ARG A 7 7.86 -9.90 12.50
N GLN A 8 7.45 -10.12 11.26
CA GLN A 8 6.93 -9.05 10.41
C GLN A 8 5.49 -8.73 10.81
N VAL A 9 5.18 -7.45 10.74
CA VAL A 9 3.80 -6.96 10.86
C VAL A 9 3.05 -7.31 9.59
N ASP A 10 1.87 -7.89 9.73
CA ASP A 10 1.05 -8.31 8.59
C ASP A 10 -0.44 -8.25 8.95
N THR A 11 -1.31 -8.32 7.95
CA THR A 11 -2.73 -8.60 8.14
C THR A 11 -2.93 -10.10 8.26
N TYR A 12 -3.54 -10.54 9.35
CA TYR A 12 -3.83 -11.95 9.57
C TYR A 12 -5.26 -12.26 9.17
N CYS A 13 -5.42 -13.03 8.10
CA CYS A 13 -6.71 -13.48 7.60
C CYS A 13 -7.04 -14.90 8.06
N TYR A 14 -8.33 -15.23 8.11
CA TYR A 14 -8.78 -16.60 8.42
C TYR A 14 -8.37 -17.59 7.32
N ASP A 15 -8.37 -17.13 6.07
CA ASP A 15 -7.80 -17.85 4.93
C ASP A 15 -7.23 -16.86 3.91
N ASN A 16 -6.62 -17.38 2.83
CA ASN A 16 -6.06 -16.54 1.77
C ASN A 16 -6.97 -16.45 0.53
N TYR A 17 -8.10 -17.14 0.51
CA TYR A 17 -8.96 -17.22 -0.67
C TYR A 17 -9.71 -15.92 -0.95
N SER A 18 -9.90 -15.07 0.06
CA SER A 18 -10.47 -13.74 -0.09
C SER A 18 -9.50 -12.73 -0.72
N SER A 19 -8.21 -13.06 -0.76
CA SER A 19 -7.18 -12.19 -1.33
C SER A 19 -7.24 -12.15 -2.85
N PRO A 20 -7.24 -10.96 -3.48
CA PRO A 20 -7.22 -10.84 -4.95
C PRO A 20 -5.99 -11.48 -5.60
N ALA A 21 -4.87 -11.57 -4.89
CA ALA A 21 -3.64 -12.22 -5.37
C ALA A 21 -3.80 -13.72 -5.62
N MET A 22 -4.80 -14.37 -5.03
CA MET A 22 -5.02 -15.81 -5.20
C MET A 22 -5.44 -16.21 -6.62
N ALA A 23 -6.00 -15.31 -7.42
CA ALA A 23 -6.30 -15.57 -8.82
C ALA A 23 -5.04 -15.81 -9.68
N ASN A 24 -3.88 -15.35 -9.23
CA ASN A 24 -2.60 -15.36 -9.96
C ASN A 24 -1.57 -16.35 -9.40
N PHE A 25 -1.97 -17.31 -8.57
CA PHE A 25 -1.00 -18.21 -7.92
C PHE A 25 -0.35 -19.23 -8.89
N MET A 26 -0.89 -19.42 -10.10
CA MET A 26 -0.34 -20.30 -11.12
C MET A 26 0.23 -19.51 -12.30
N PRO A 27 1.47 -19.76 -12.72
CA PRO A 27 2.04 -19.11 -13.90
C PRO A 27 1.27 -19.52 -15.16
N MET A 28 1.03 -18.53 -16.04
CA MET A 28 0.42 -18.74 -17.35
C MET A 28 1.48 -18.98 -18.41
N ILE A 29 1.11 -19.68 -19.48
CA ILE A 29 1.95 -19.89 -20.67
C ILE A 29 1.34 -19.08 -21.80
N TYR A 30 2.19 -18.38 -22.57
CA TYR A 30 1.76 -17.60 -23.72
C TYR A 30 1.00 -18.47 -24.74
N GLU A 31 -0.13 -17.96 -25.22
CA GLU A 31 -0.85 -18.59 -26.30
C GLU A 31 0.03 -18.64 -27.58
N GLY A 32 0.03 -19.78 -28.24
CA GLY A 32 0.89 -20.01 -29.41
C GLY A 32 2.37 -20.27 -29.09
N TYR A 33 2.75 -20.47 -27.83
CA TYR A 33 4.12 -20.79 -27.46
C TYR A 33 4.61 -22.06 -28.16
N THR A 34 5.81 -21.96 -28.72
CA THR A 34 6.65 -23.09 -29.11
C THR A 34 8.10 -22.81 -28.76
N GLU A 35 8.90 -23.86 -28.52
CA GLU A 35 10.34 -23.73 -28.24
C GLU A 35 11.14 -23.15 -29.43
N GLU A 36 10.57 -23.18 -30.64
CA GLU A 36 11.17 -22.58 -31.83
C GLU A 36 11.03 -21.05 -31.84
N LEU A 37 9.96 -20.50 -31.18
CA LEU A 37 9.69 -19.06 -31.12
C LEU A 37 10.48 -18.38 -29.99
N ILE A 38 10.36 -18.93 -28.77
CA ILE A 38 11.04 -18.36 -27.59
C ILE A 38 11.63 -19.47 -26.71
N PRO A 39 12.70 -19.19 -25.94
CA PRO A 39 13.29 -20.17 -25.03
C PRO A 39 12.30 -20.64 -23.97
N GLU A 40 12.36 -21.91 -23.57
CA GLU A 40 11.45 -22.51 -22.59
C GLU A 40 11.41 -21.73 -21.26
N LYS A 41 12.50 -21.09 -20.86
CA LYS A 41 12.59 -20.28 -19.64
C LYS A 41 11.78 -18.99 -19.73
N ALA A 42 11.43 -18.53 -20.92
CA ALA A 42 10.64 -17.32 -21.15
C ALA A 42 9.18 -17.62 -21.51
N LYS A 43 8.75 -18.87 -21.52
CA LYS A 43 7.41 -19.29 -21.96
C LYS A 43 6.27 -18.90 -21.03
N SER A 44 6.56 -18.63 -19.77
CA SER A 44 5.56 -18.39 -18.75
C SER A 44 5.72 -17.02 -18.11
N TYR A 45 4.61 -16.49 -17.63
CA TYR A 45 4.51 -15.21 -16.95
C TYR A 45 3.57 -15.31 -15.76
N MET A 46 3.56 -14.27 -14.94
CA MET A 46 2.61 -14.06 -13.85
C MET A 46 2.20 -12.60 -13.86
N VAL A 47 0.93 -12.32 -13.63
CA VAL A 47 0.38 -10.96 -13.59
C VAL A 47 -0.14 -10.67 -12.19
N TYR A 48 0.30 -9.57 -11.60
CA TYR A 48 -0.17 -9.07 -10.30
C TYR A 48 -1.36 -8.13 -10.50
N GLN A 49 -2.54 -8.71 -10.82
CA GLN A 49 -3.76 -7.96 -11.12
C GLN A 49 -4.26 -7.15 -9.92
N GLU A 50 -3.90 -7.52 -8.71
CA GLU A 50 -4.24 -6.82 -7.49
C GLU A 50 -3.59 -5.43 -7.36
N GLY A 51 -2.53 -5.15 -8.12
CA GLY A 51 -1.83 -3.88 -8.08
C GLY A 51 -1.36 -3.51 -6.66
N ILE A 52 -1.79 -2.36 -6.14
CA ILE A 52 -1.45 -1.90 -4.78
C ILE A 52 -2.27 -2.59 -3.68
N TYR A 53 -3.33 -3.32 -4.03
CA TYR A 53 -4.29 -3.89 -3.07
C TYR A 53 -3.80 -5.22 -2.51
N VAL A 54 -2.76 -5.16 -1.69
CA VAL A 54 -2.13 -6.29 -0.98
C VAL A 54 -2.20 -6.07 0.52
N GLY A 55 -2.54 -7.10 1.28
CA GLY A 55 -2.64 -7.03 2.74
C GLY A 55 -3.65 -5.97 3.20
N TYR A 56 -3.29 -5.18 4.21
CA TYR A 56 -4.19 -4.15 4.75
C TYR A 56 -4.68 -3.14 3.70
N LYS A 57 -3.88 -2.83 2.69
CA LYS A 57 -4.31 -1.91 1.61
C LYS A 57 -5.53 -2.41 0.86
N TYR A 58 -5.71 -3.73 0.74
CA TYR A 58 -6.92 -4.32 0.18
C TYR A 58 -8.08 -4.31 1.18
N TYR A 59 -7.88 -4.97 2.33
CA TYR A 59 -8.97 -5.21 3.28
C TYR A 59 -9.54 -3.91 3.85
N GLU A 60 -8.68 -2.97 4.23
CA GLU A 60 -9.10 -1.68 4.79
C GLU A 60 -9.76 -0.78 3.74
N THR A 61 -9.27 -0.79 2.50
CA THR A 61 -9.88 0.04 1.45
C THR A 61 -11.25 -0.48 1.05
N ARG A 62 -11.40 -1.79 0.92
CA ARG A 62 -12.68 -2.39 0.60
C ARG A 62 -13.70 -2.18 1.73
N TYR A 63 -13.26 -2.24 2.98
CA TYR A 63 -14.08 -1.89 4.14
C TYR A 63 -14.53 -0.42 4.10
N GLU A 64 -13.62 0.53 3.92
CA GLU A 64 -13.96 1.94 3.80
C GLU A 64 -15.00 2.18 2.71
N ASP A 65 -14.76 1.66 1.49
CA ASP A 65 -15.64 1.83 0.35
C ASP A 65 -17.03 1.18 0.60
N THR A 66 -17.09 0.09 1.35
CA THR A 66 -18.37 -0.52 1.77
C THR A 66 -19.13 0.38 2.73
N VAL A 67 -18.47 0.95 3.75
CA VAL A 67 -19.08 1.89 4.70
C VAL A 67 -19.56 3.16 3.98
N MET A 68 -18.76 3.67 3.04
CA MET A 68 -19.10 4.87 2.26
C MET A 68 -20.11 4.60 1.14
N GLY A 69 -20.38 3.34 0.79
CA GLY A 69 -21.26 2.97 -0.32
C GLY A 69 -20.71 3.35 -1.70
N THR A 70 -19.39 3.28 -1.87
CA THR A 70 -18.66 3.65 -3.09
C THR A 70 -18.01 2.45 -3.78
N GLY A 71 -17.57 2.62 -5.03
CA GLY A 71 -16.70 1.68 -5.72
C GLY A 71 -17.29 0.30 -5.99
N ASN A 72 -18.62 0.14 -5.98
CA ASN A 72 -19.28 -1.16 -6.17
C ASN A 72 -18.67 -2.24 -5.24
N ALA A 73 -18.43 -1.86 -3.96
CA ALA A 73 -17.74 -2.72 -2.99
C ALA A 73 -18.58 -3.93 -2.53
N GLY A 74 -19.89 -3.93 -2.84
CA GLY A 74 -20.81 -5.00 -2.48
C GLY A 74 -21.12 -5.04 -0.99
N SER A 75 -21.36 -6.25 -0.47
CA SER A 75 -21.68 -6.51 0.94
C SER A 75 -20.47 -7.06 1.70
N TYR A 76 -19.29 -6.45 1.52
CA TYR A 76 -18.08 -6.89 2.19
C TYR A 76 -18.18 -6.74 3.71
N VAL A 77 -17.78 -7.78 4.45
CA VAL A 77 -17.73 -7.81 5.92
C VAL A 77 -16.29 -8.05 6.36
N TYR A 78 -15.66 -7.03 6.88
CA TYR A 78 -14.23 -7.06 7.26
C TYR A 78 -13.90 -8.20 8.23
N SER A 79 -14.72 -8.40 9.27
CA SER A 79 -14.51 -9.41 10.30
C SER A 79 -14.68 -10.87 9.82
N ASP A 80 -15.22 -11.09 8.63
CA ASP A 80 -15.32 -12.43 8.04
C ASP A 80 -13.97 -12.85 7.43
N ASP A 81 -13.19 -11.91 6.96
CA ASP A 81 -11.90 -12.15 6.30
C ASP A 81 -10.70 -11.97 7.24
N VAL A 82 -10.70 -10.89 8.06
CA VAL A 82 -9.54 -10.48 8.86
C VAL A 82 -9.69 -10.87 10.32
N ALA A 83 -8.76 -11.70 10.79
CA ALA A 83 -8.69 -12.10 12.20
C ALA A 83 -7.93 -11.09 13.07
N PHE A 84 -6.85 -10.51 12.53
CA PHE A 84 -6.06 -9.46 13.18
C PHE A 84 -5.59 -8.44 12.14
N PRO A 85 -5.87 -7.14 12.33
CA PRO A 85 -5.43 -6.09 11.41
C PRO A 85 -3.91 -5.93 11.39
N PHE A 86 -3.40 -5.30 10.34
CA PHE A 86 -2.01 -4.90 10.26
C PHE A 86 -1.67 -3.92 11.40
N GLY A 87 -0.62 -4.19 12.14
CA GLY A 87 -0.20 -3.37 13.29
C GLY A 87 -0.72 -3.87 14.64
N TYR A 88 -1.69 -4.80 14.64
CA TYR A 88 -2.24 -5.36 15.88
C TYR A 88 -1.17 -5.95 16.77
N GLY A 89 -1.30 -5.72 18.07
CA GLY A 89 -0.44 -6.26 19.10
C GLY A 89 -1.15 -6.42 20.44
N LEU A 90 -0.55 -7.17 21.34
CA LEU A 90 -1.02 -7.36 22.71
C LEU A 90 -0.04 -6.74 23.69
N SER A 91 -0.58 -6.14 24.75
CA SER A 91 0.17 -5.61 25.88
C SER A 91 -0.39 -6.16 27.20
N TYR A 92 0.39 -6.11 28.25
CA TYR A 92 -0.03 -6.42 29.64
C TYR A 92 -0.65 -5.19 30.32
N THR A 93 -0.72 -4.06 29.65
CA THR A 93 -1.31 -2.80 30.12
C THR A 93 -2.03 -2.11 28.98
N ASP A 94 -2.90 -1.17 29.27
CA ASP A 94 -3.68 -0.44 28.29
C ASP A 94 -3.06 0.95 28.05
N PHE A 95 -3.18 1.45 26.81
CA PHE A 95 -2.71 2.78 26.43
C PHE A 95 -3.83 3.58 25.78
N GLU A 96 -3.84 4.86 26.05
CA GLU A 96 -4.73 5.82 25.41
C GLU A 96 -3.92 6.87 24.66
N TYR A 97 -4.38 7.24 23.46
CA TYR A 97 -3.80 8.31 22.65
C TYR A 97 -4.64 9.56 22.77
N SER A 98 -3.98 10.72 22.86
CA SER A 98 -4.63 12.03 22.91
C SER A 98 -3.77 13.11 22.24
N ASP A 99 -4.34 14.33 22.14
CA ASP A 99 -3.66 15.57 21.76
C ASP A 99 -2.90 15.47 20.43
N MET A 100 -3.48 14.78 19.43
CA MET A 100 -2.85 14.71 18.12
C MET A 100 -2.83 16.08 17.45
N THR A 101 -1.64 16.54 17.07
CA THR A 101 -1.44 17.76 16.31
C THR A 101 -0.47 17.52 15.16
N GLY A 102 -0.63 18.26 14.06
CA GLY A 102 0.25 18.19 12.90
C GLY A 102 0.76 19.58 12.50
N VAL A 103 2.04 19.68 12.19
CA VAL A 103 2.66 20.92 11.69
C VAL A 103 3.50 20.60 10.47
N TYR A 104 3.23 21.29 9.35
CA TYR A 104 4.05 21.21 8.15
C TYR A 104 5.33 22.05 8.30
N ASP A 105 6.47 21.47 8.00
CA ASP A 105 7.77 22.12 7.91
C ASP A 105 8.20 22.24 6.45
N ALA A 106 8.10 23.45 5.90
CA ALA A 106 8.48 23.74 4.52
C ALA A 106 9.98 23.64 4.25
N ALA A 107 10.83 23.67 5.29
CA ALA A 107 12.28 23.54 5.10
C ALA A 107 12.69 22.09 4.82
N THR A 108 11.95 21.14 5.34
CA THR A 108 12.21 19.70 5.17
C THR A 108 11.18 19.00 4.28
N ASP A 109 10.13 19.73 3.84
CA ASP A 109 9.00 19.20 3.09
C ASP A 109 8.34 18.00 3.80
N SER A 110 8.10 18.15 5.10
CA SER A 110 7.57 17.09 5.96
C SER A 110 6.54 17.59 6.96
N TYR A 111 5.75 16.67 7.50
CA TYR A 111 4.86 16.92 8.63
C TYR A 111 5.49 16.38 9.91
N ASN A 112 5.36 17.12 11.00
CA ASN A 112 5.67 16.66 12.34
C ASN A 112 4.37 16.47 13.11
N PHE A 113 4.05 15.22 13.46
CA PHE A 113 2.87 14.87 14.25
C PHE A 113 3.27 14.65 15.70
N ASN A 114 2.58 15.34 16.63
CA ASN A 114 2.71 15.07 18.05
C ASN A 114 1.51 14.25 18.50
N VAL A 115 1.76 13.22 19.30
CA VAL A 115 0.74 12.36 19.89
C VAL A 115 1.12 12.07 21.32
N THR A 116 0.22 12.28 22.27
CA THR A 116 0.42 11.94 23.68
C THR A 116 -0.10 10.53 23.92
N VAL A 117 0.73 9.68 24.50
CA VAL A 117 0.40 8.31 24.89
C VAL A 117 0.41 8.22 26.40
N THR A 118 -0.67 7.73 26.98
CA THR A 118 -0.82 7.52 28.44
C THR A 118 -1.00 6.03 28.71
N ASN A 119 -0.22 5.48 29.64
CA ASN A 119 -0.49 4.15 30.18
C ASN A 119 -1.68 4.27 31.16
N THR A 120 -2.85 3.77 30.75
CA THR A 120 -4.10 3.83 31.51
C THR A 120 -4.32 2.60 32.39
N GLY A 121 -3.47 1.60 32.30
CA GLY A 121 -3.48 0.45 33.19
C GLY A 121 -3.07 0.81 34.61
N ASP A 122 -3.37 -0.06 35.58
CA ASP A 122 -3.14 0.19 37.00
C ASP A 122 -2.01 -0.65 37.60
N THR A 123 -1.45 -1.61 36.85
CA THR A 123 -0.56 -2.62 37.41
C THR A 123 0.82 -2.69 36.72
N TYR A 124 0.86 -2.66 35.38
CA TYR A 124 2.08 -2.94 34.64
C TYR A 124 2.61 -1.72 33.90
N SER A 125 3.93 -1.58 33.91
CA SER A 125 4.61 -0.66 33.00
C SER A 125 4.75 -1.29 31.62
N GLY A 126 4.65 -0.48 30.55
CA GLY A 126 4.76 -0.97 29.19
C GLY A 126 5.29 0.07 28.21
N LYS A 127 5.48 -0.36 26.97
CA LYS A 127 5.83 0.50 25.85
C LYS A 127 4.73 0.39 24.79
N GLU A 128 4.43 1.50 24.15
CA GLU A 128 3.46 1.55 23.07
C GLU A 128 4.12 2.01 21.77
N THR A 129 3.61 1.52 20.63
CA THR A 129 4.06 1.94 19.29
C THR A 129 2.94 2.69 18.59
N VAL A 130 3.07 4.00 18.50
CA VAL A 130 2.15 4.85 17.73
C VAL A 130 2.47 4.71 16.25
N GLN A 131 1.46 4.43 15.45
CA GLN A 131 1.53 4.34 13.99
C GLN A 131 0.78 5.52 13.38
N ILE A 132 1.42 6.23 12.44
CA ILE A 132 0.78 7.31 11.67
C ILE A 132 0.42 6.78 10.30
N TYR A 133 -0.86 6.84 9.99
CA TYR A 133 -1.42 6.46 8.70
C TYR A 133 -1.90 7.70 7.96
N ALA A 134 -1.67 7.72 6.66
CA ALA A 134 -2.18 8.76 5.76
C ALA A 134 -3.25 8.19 4.84
N GLN A 135 -4.23 9.03 4.51
CA GLN A 135 -5.17 8.84 3.43
C GLN A 135 -5.06 9.99 2.44
N SER A 136 -4.81 9.68 1.18
CA SER A 136 -4.87 10.64 0.07
C SER A 136 -6.29 10.69 -0.50
N PRO A 137 -6.75 11.82 -1.05
CA PRO A 137 -8.04 11.89 -1.73
C PRO A 137 -8.04 10.96 -2.95
N TYR A 138 -9.18 10.32 -3.23
CA TYR A 138 -9.41 9.54 -4.44
C TYR A 138 -10.40 10.29 -5.33
N THR A 139 -9.88 10.91 -6.39
CA THR A 139 -10.56 11.93 -7.18
C THR A 139 -11.09 11.38 -8.51
N GLU A 140 -11.86 12.18 -9.24
CA GLU A 140 -12.26 11.82 -10.61
C GLU A 140 -11.03 11.76 -11.55
N TYR A 141 -10.01 12.61 -11.33
CA TYR A 141 -8.74 12.51 -12.06
C TYR A 141 -8.09 11.14 -11.88
N ASP A 142 -8.07 10.61 -10.66
CA ASP A 142 -7.52 9.29 -10.35
C ASP A 142 -8.25 8.17 -11.10
N LYS A 143 -9.57 8.22 -11.09
CA LYS A 143 -10.42 7.25 -11.78
C LYS A 143 -10.22 7.26 -13.29
N GLU A 144 -10.10 8.46 -13.89
CA GLU A 144 -9.86 8.65 -15.32
C GLU A 144 -8.46 8.19 -15.74
N ASN A 145 -7.46 8.30 -14.86
CA ASN A 145 -6.06 7.96 -15.13
C ASN A 145 -5.59 6.67 -14.45
N SER A 146 -6.50 5.89 -13.87
CA SER A 146 -6.18 4.63 -13.18
C SER A 146 -5.11 4.78 -12.08
N VAL A 147 -5.17 5.89 -11.32
CA VAL A 147 -4.29 6.12 -10.17
C VAL A 147 -4.96 5.53 -8.94
N GLU A 148 -4.55 4.33 -8.54
CA GLU A 148 -5.16 3.65 -7.40
C GLU A 148 -4.57 4.14 -6.07
N LYS A 149 -5.44 4.22 -5.04
CA LYS A 149 -5.10 4.70 -3.69
C LYS A 149 -5.76 3.85 -2.63
N SER A 150 -5.00 3.46 -1.62
CA SER A 150 -5.54 2.76 -0.46
C SER A 150 -6.24 3.72 0.51
N ALA A 151 -7.21 3.20 1.27
CA ALA A 151 -7.87 3.95 2.34
C ALA A 151 -6.88 4.48 3.37
N VAL A 152 -5.87 3.68 3.69
CA VAL A 152 -4.79 4.08 4.61
C VAL A 152 -3.45 3.54 4.12
N GLN A 153 -2.40 4.30 4.41
CA GLN A 153 -1.01 3.91 4.19
C GLN A 153 -0.19 4.28 5.43
N LEU A 154 0.52 3.31 6.01
CA LEU A 154 1.48 3.59 7.09
C LEU A 154 2.60 4.47 6.54
N CYS A 155 2.77 5.65 7.13
CA CYS A 155 3.77 6.64 6.70
C CYS A 155 4.75 7.04 7.80
N GLY A 156 4.50 6.64 9.06
CA GLY A 156 5.42 6.90 10.15
C GLY A 156 5.07 6.09 11.40
N PHE A 157 6.03 5.90 12.27
CA PHE A 157 5.80 5.30 13.58
C PHE A 157 6.82 5.77 14.61
N GLY A 158 6.44 5.70 15.87
CA GLY A 158 7.31 6.00 17.00
C GLY A 158 6.99 5.11 18.19
N LYS A 159 7.98 4.82 19.02
CA LYS A 159 7.81 3.99 20.21
C LYS A 159 8.11 4.78 21.47
N THR A 160 7.24 4.64 22.48
CA THR A 160 7.44 5.28 23.80
C THR A 160 8.62 4.65 24.54
N ASP A 161 9.12 5.35 25.54
CA ASP A 161 9.84 4.76 26.63
C ASP A 161 8.94 3.81 27.45
N ILE A 162 9.46 3.19 28.49
CA ILE A 162 8.64 2.42 29.41
C ILE A 162 7.82 3.41 30.24
N LEU A 163 6.49 3.36 30.10
CA LEU A 163 5.56 4.19 30.88
C LEU A 163 5.01 3.38 32.05
N ALA A 164 5.16 3.91 33.25
CA ALA A 164 4.50 3.38 34.44
C ALA A 164 2.99 3.64 34.40
N PRO A 165 2.18 2.95 35.21
CA PRO A 165 0.76 3.23 35.36
C PRO A 165 0.48 4.73 35.60
N GLY A 166 -0.36 5.33 34.77
CA GLY A 166 -0.71 6.75 34.79
C GLY A 166 0.35 7.69 34.19
N GLU A 167 1.49 7.19 33.73
CA GLU A 167 2.52 8.00 33.08
C GLU A 167 2.20 8.26 31.61
N SER A 168 2.53 9.46 31.13
CA SER A 168 2.31 9.89 29.74
C SER A 168 3.62 10.33 29.09
N GLN A 169 3.70 10.15 27.77
CA GLN A 169 4.78 10.68 26.93
C GLN A 169 4.21 11.22 25.63
N THR A 170 4.65 12.39 25.21
CA THR A 170 4.36 12.89 23.86
C THR A 170 5.46 12.48 22.92
N LEU A 171 5.08 11.80 21.83
CA LEU A 171 5.97 11.46 20.72
C LEU A 171 5.84 12.50 19.61
N THR A 172 6.95 12.83 18.96
CA THR A 172 6.96 13.57 17.69
C THR A 172 7.38 12.61 16.58
N ILE A 173 6.50 12.42 15.61
CA ILE A 173 6.72 11.51 14.47
C ILE A 173 6.77 12.34 13.19
N ASN A 174 7.87 12.23 12.45
CA ASN A 174 8.06 12.92 11.18
C ASN A 174 7.57 12.05 10.02
N VAL A 175 6.89 12.68 9.04
CA VAL A 175 6.39 12.06 7.81
C VAL A 175 6.79 12.95 6.64
N ASP A 176 7.56 12.43 5.71
CA ASP A 176 7.91 13.13 4.47
C ASP A 176 6.64 13.30 3.61
N ARG A 177 6.41 14.51 3.08
CA ARG A 177 5.24 14.74 2.21
C ARG A 177 5.31 13.93 0.91
N ALA A 178 6.50 13.56 0.48
CA ALA A 178 6.69 12.65 -0.66
C ALA A 178 6.06 11.27 -0.45
N ASP A 179 5.93 10.81 0.82
CA ASP A 179 5.40 9.48 1.12
C ASP A 179 3.89 9.37 0.88
N ILE A 180 3.19 10.51 0.72
CA ILE A 180 1.75 10.55 0.40
C ILE A 180 1.47 10.87 -1.07
N ALA A 181 2.50 11.06 -1.88
CA ALA A 181 2.36 11.24 -3.32
C ALA A 181 2.06 9.90 -4.02
N SER A 182 1.22 9.94 -5.04
CA SER A 182 0.85 8.78 -5.84
C SER A 182 1.51 8.86 -7.23
N TYR A 183 1.97 7.73 -7.77
CA TYR A 183 2.52 7.71 -9.12
C TYR A 183 1.39 7.59 -10.15
N ASP A 184 1.31 8.54 -11.06
CA ASP A 184 0.39 8.52 -12.19
C ASP A 184 1.12 8.00 -13.44
N ALA A 185 0.82 6.78 -13.85
CA ALA A 185 1.49 6.11 -14.95
C ALA A 185 0.95 6.51 -16.33
N TYR A 186 -0.28 6.97 -16.40
CA TYR A 186 -0.98 7.22 -17.67
C TYR A 186 -1.11 8.70 -18.01
N GLY A 187 -1.47 9.54 -17.03
CA GLY A 187 -1.69 10.98 -17.23
C GLY A 187 -0.39 11.79 -17.14
N ALA A 188 -0.01 12.18 -15.92
CA ALA A 188 1.15 13.04 -15.68
C ALA A 188 2.51 12.33 -15.82
N LYS A 189 2.55 11.01 -15.77
CA LYS A 189 3.74 10.13 -15.84
C LYS A 189 4.80 10.47 -14.79
N THR A 190 4.36 10.87 -13.63
CA THR A 190 5.18 11.24 -12.47
C THR A 190 4.42 11.08 -11.17
N TYR A 191 5.06 11.38 -10.03
CA TYR A 191 4.36 11.46 -8.75
C TYR A 191 3.53 12.74 -8.66
N ILE A 192 2.30 12.61 -8.19
CA ILE A 192 1.32 13.69 -8.06
C ILE A 192 0.82 13.83 -6.62
N LEU A 193 0.37 15.03 -6.27
CA LEU A 193 -0.47 15.28 -5.11
C LEU A 193 -1.80 15.83 -5.63
N ASP A 194 -2.88 15.11 -5.36
CA ASP A 194 -4.21 15.49 -5.83
C ASP A 194 -4.75 16.72 -5.11
N ALA A 195 -5.68 17.39 -5.74
CA ALA A 195 -6.52 18.36 -5.07
C ALA A 195 -7.52 17.63 -4.16
N GLY A 196 -7.66 18.09 -2.92
CA GLY A 196 -8.60 17.54 -1.97
C GLY A 196 -8.04 17.39 -0.56
N ASP A 197 -8.78 16.69 0.26
CA ASP A 197 -8.48 16.52 1.68
C ASP A 197 -7.63 15.27 1.92
N TYR A 198 -6.49 15.48 2.53
CA TYR A 198 -5.60 14.46 3.07
C TYR A 198 -5.86 14.31 4.56
N TYR A 199 -5.95 13.09 5.02
CA TYR A 199 -6.12 12.78 6.44
C TYR A 199 -4.89 12.04 6.96
N PHE A 200 -4.43 12.42 8.13
CA PHE A 200 -3.39 11.71 8.88
C PHE A 200 -3.96 11.31 10.22
N THR A 201 -3.80 10.08 10.62
CA THR A 201 -4.31 9.61 11.91
C THR A 201 -3.27 8.82 12.68
N ALA A 202 -3.28 8.99 14.00
CA ALA A 202 -2.54 8.13 14.92
C ALA A 202 -3.40 6.95 15.35
N ALA A 203 -2.89 5.75 15.20
CA ALA A 203 -3.64 4.53 15.52
C ALA A 203 -2.73 3.41 16.03
N THR A 204 -3.31 2.40 16.66
CA THR A 204 -2.65 1.19 17.12
C THR A 204 -2.47 0.17 16.00
N ASP A 205 -3.31 0.25 14.97
CA ASP A 205 -3.35 -0.66 13.81
C ASP A 205 -4.08 0.01 12.64
N ALA A 206 -4.04 -0.63 11.46
CA ALA A 206 -4.60 -0.08 10.23
C ALA A 206 -6.13 0.04 10.28
N HIS A 207 -6.83 -0.89 10.95
CA HIS A 207 -8.29 -0.85 11.03
C HIS A 207 -8.80 0.28 11.93
N ASN A 208 -8.16 0.48 13.07
CA ASN A 208 -8.41 1.67 13.90
C ASN A 208 -8.12 2.97 13.14
N ALA A 209 -7.09 2.99 12.28
CA ALA A 209 -6.79 4.16 11.45
C ALA A 209 -7.93 4.48 10.48
N VAL A 210 -8.47 3.48 9.77
CA VAL A 210 -9.63 3.69 8.88
C VAL A 210 -10.83 4.17 9.67
N ASN A 211 -11.15 3.56 10.81
CA ASN A 211 -12.28 3.97 11.64
C ASN A 211 -12.12 5.40 12.18
N ASN A 212 -10.91 5.83 12.58
CA ASN A 212 -10.65 7.21 12.97
C ASN A 212 -10.92 8.21 11.84
N ILE A 213 -10.48 7.89 10.62
CA ILE A 213 -10.70 8.74 9.44
C ILE A 213 -12.18 8.76 9.05
N LEU A 214 -12.87 7.62 9.06
CA LEU A 214 -14.31 7.55 8.83
C LEU A 214 -15.08 8.40 9.87
N ALA A 215 -14.71 8.33 11.14
CA ALA A 215 -15.29 9.17 12.19
C ALA A 215 -15.04 10.68 11.94
N ALA A 216 -13.84 11.06 11.48
CA ALA A 216 -13.51 12.43 11.09
C ALA A 216 -14.33 12.92 9.88
N LYS A 217 -14.71 12.00 8.99
CA LYS A 217 -15.64 12.27 7.86
C LYS A 217 -17.12 12.25 8.28
N GLY A 218 -17.44 11.95 9.56
CA GLY A 218 -18.79 11.95 10.11
C GLY A 218 -19.55 10.63 9.99
N PHE A 219 -18.86 9.53 9.68
CA PHE A 219 -19.47 8.18 9.72
C PHE A 219 -19.51 7.63 11.14
N THR A 220 -20.43 6.72 11.39
CA THR A 220 -20.66 6.08 12.70
C THR A 220 -21.07 4.61 12.48
N ALA A 221 -21.26 3.87 13.57
CA ALA A 221 -21.83 2.53 13.51
C ALA A 221 -23.22 2.49 12.80
N GLU A 222 -24.03 3.57 12.88
CA GLU A 222 -25.29 3.68 12.15
C GLU A 222 -25.11 3.74 10.61
N ASN A 223 -23.93 4.15 10.15
CA ASN A 223 -23.56 4.16 8.74
C ASN A 223 -22.81 2.89 8.30
N GLY A 224 -22.69 1.89 9.17
CA GLY A 224 -22.08 0.60 8.84
C GLY A 224 -20.63 0.43 9.27
N MET A 225 -20.07 1.35 10.08
CA MET A 225 -18.78 1.11 10.74
C MET A 225 -18.93 -0.07 11.73
N ASP A 226 -17.94 -0.94 11.78
CA ASP A 226 -17.93 -2.10 12.68
C ASP A 226 -17.35 -1.79 14.07
N ALA A 227 -16.65 -0.64 14.20
CA ALA A 227 -16.15 -0.11 15.45
C ALA A 227 -16.23 1.44 15.48
N GLU A 228 -16.25 2.02 16.68
CA GLU A 228 -16.14 3.46 16.84
C GLU A 228 -14.72 3.94 16.55
N GLY A 229 -14.60 5.03 15.78
CA GLY A 229 -13.33 5.72 15.54
C GLY A 229 -13.19 6.95 16.42
N ASN A 230 -11.96 7.43 16.60
CA ASN A 230 -11.66 8.66 17.30
C ASN A 230 -11.22 9.76 16.32
N ALA A 231 -12.15 10.64 15.96
CA ALA A 231 -11.90 11.78 15.07
C ALA A 231 -10.83 12.76 15.60
N GLU A 232 -10.63 12.87 16.93
CA GLU A 232 -9.65 13.76 17.53
C GLU A 232 -8.20 13.31 17.30
N LEU A 233 -8.01 12.03 16.92
CA LEU A 233 -6.72 11.47 16.50
C LEU A 233 -6.47 11.63 15.01
N THR A 234 -7.22 12.51 14.33
CA THR A 234 -7.09 12.73 12.88
C THR A 234 -6.79 14.20 12.59
N PHE A 235 -5.70 14.43 11.87
CA PHE A 235 -5.31 15.73 11.33
C PHE A 235 -5.67 15.79 9.85
N GLN A 236 -6.34 16.85 9.41
CA GLN A 236 -6.70 17.11 8.01
C GLN A 236 -5.81 18.19 7.42
N TRP A 237 -5.34 17.96 6.21
CA TRP A 237 -4.70 18.94 5.34
C TRP A 237 -5.39 18.97 3.98
N THR A 238 -5.69 20.16 3.48
CA THR A 238 -6.32 20.32 2.16
C THR A 238 -5.27 20.83 1.15
N ASN A 239 -5.16 20.13 0.02
CA ASN A 239 -4.42 20.60 -1.14
C ASN A 239 -5.40 21.23 -2.14
N ASP A 240 -5.23 22.50 -2.46
CA ASP A 240 -6.21 23.25 -3.28
C ASP A 240 -6.18 22.88 -4.77
N THR A 241 -5.06 22.36 -5.26
CA THR A 241 -4.87 22.10 -6.70
C THR A 241 -4.03 20.84 -6.94
N LEU A 242 -4.34 20.14 -8.04
CA LEU A 242 -3.52 19.03 -8.51
C LEU A 242 -2.08 19.51 -8.77
N ASP A 243 -1.12 18.91 -8.08
CA ASP A 243 0.32 19.17 -8.26
C ASP A 243 1.00 18.00 -8.96
N THR A 244 1.43 18.23 -10.20
CA THR A 244 2.15 17.27 -11.04
C THR A 244 3.63 17.63 -11.21
N THR A 245 4.13 18.58 -10.44
CA THR A 245 5.44 19.19 -10.64
C THR A 245 6.42 19.03 -9.48
N THR A 246 5.93 19.10 -8.25
CA THR A 246 6.78 19.06 -7.05
C THR A 246 7.65 17.80 -6.99
N TYR A 247 7.09 16.64 -7.36
CA TYR A 247 7.80 15.36 -7.34
C TYR A 247 8.10 14.80 -8.74
N ALA A 248 8.05 15.65 -9.79
CA ALA A 248 8.46 15.28 -11.13
C ALA A 248 9.98 15.12 -11.29
N VAL A 249 10.74 15.63 -10.33
CA VAL A 249 12.20 15.54 -10.30
C VAL A 249 12.63 15.01 -8.94
N SER A 250 13.52 14.01 -8.95
CA SER A 250 14.05 13.41 -7.73
C SER A 250 14.93 14.38 -6.93
N LYS A 251 15.22 14.05 -5.66
CA LYS A 251 16.17 14.83 -4.82
C LYS A 251 17.57 14.95 -5.42
N SER A 252 17.96 14.06 -6.37
CA SER A 252 19.23 14.14 -7.11
C SER A 252 19.18 15.01 -8.37
N GLY A 253 18.01 15.55 -8.74
CA GLY A 253 17.79 16.34 -9.94
C GLY A 253 17.51 15.53 -11.21
N ALA A 254 17.33 14.22 -11.10
CA ALA A 254 16.92 13.39 -12.22
C ALA A 254 15.39 13.43 -12.40
N GLU A 255 14.94 13.48 -13.66
CA GLU A 255 13.53 13.36 -14.01
C GLU A 255 12.98 12.00 -13.53
N VAL A 256 11.77 12.03 -12.96
CA VAL A 256 11.07 10.82 -12.55
C VAL A 256 10.38 10.23 -13.78
N THR A 257 10.72 8.97 -14.11
CA THR A 257 10.13 8.23 -15.23
C THR A 257 9.72 6.84 -14.77
N ASN A 258 8.74 6.23 -15.46
CA ASN A 258 8.37 4.86 -15.20
C ASN A 258 9.48 3.90 -15.69
N GLN A 259 10.21 3.31 -14.76
CA GLN A 259 11.28 2.35 -15.04
C GLN A 259 10.75 0.94 -15.31
N LEU A 260 9.45 0.70 -15.14
CA LEU A 260 8.79 -0.60 -15.22
C LEU A 260 7.69 -0.64 -16.28
N SER A 261 7.64 0.34 -17.21
CA SER A 261 6.64 0.39 -18.29
C SER A 261 6.60 -0.89 -19.10
N ASP A 262 7.76 -1.46 -19.42
CA ASP A 262 7.86 -2.68 -20.23
C ASP A 262 7.45 -3.96 -19.47
N SER A 263 7.24 -3.83 -18.15
CA SER A 263 6.72 -4.93 -17.30
C SER A 263 5.21 -4.85 -17.09
N ASP A 264 4.56 -3.80 -17.57
CA ASP A 264 3.11 -3.63 -17.52
C ASP A 264 2.52 -3.79 -18.93
N MET A 265 1.69 -4.81 -19.12
CA MET A 265 1.11 -5.14 -20.42
C MET A 265 0.29 -3.97 -21.01
N ASN A 266 -0.28 -3.11 -20.18
CA ASN A 266 -1.05 -1.96 -20.65
C ASN A 266 -0.17 -0.76 -21.06
N LEU A 267 1.12 -0.78 -20.74
CA LEU A 267 2.08 0.29 -21.06
C LEU A 267 3.18 -0.18 -22.04
N TYR A 268 3.36 -1.49 -22.16
CA TYR A 268 4.37 -2.07 -23.03
C TYR A 268 4.00 -1.92 -24.50
N GLU A 269 4.85 -1.23 -25.29
CA GLU A 269 4.58 -0.93 -26.70
C GLU A 269 4.45 -2.18 -27.58
N GLY A 270 5.08 -3.30 -27.18
CA GLY A 270 5.04 -4.58 -27.89
C GLY A 270 3.82 -5.45 -27.57
N ALA A 271 2.91 -5.00 -26.72
CA ALA A 271 1.79 -5.82 -26.24
C ALA A 271 0.79 -6.24 -27.33
N GLY A 272 0.65 -5.47 -28.42
CA GLY A 272 -0.40 -5.68 -29.42
C GLY A 272 -1.79 -5.50 -28.81
N ASP A 273 -2.65 -6.51 -28.98
CA ASP A 273 -4.02 -6.51 -28.44
C ASP A 273 -4.11 -7.05 -26.98
N ASN A 274 -2.97 -7.46 -26.39
CA ASN A 274 -2.95 -7.94 -25.02
C ASN A 274 -3.23 -6.78 -24.05
N SER A 275 -4.00 -7.06 -23.00
CA SER A 275 -4.29 -6.10 -21.93
C SER A 275 -4.54 -6.81 -20.62
N VAL A 276 -4.48 -6.06 -19.51
CA VAL A 276 -4.77 -6.53 -18.15
C VAL A 276 -5.82 -5.63 -17.53
N THR A 277 -6.84 -6.24 -16.95
CA THR A 277 -7.75 -5.54 -16.02
C THR A 277 -7.16 -5.62 -14.63
N TYR A 278 -6.66 -4.49 -14.13
CA TYR A 278 -6.19 -4.38 -12.76
C TYR A 278 -7.34 -4.11 -11.80
N LEU A 279 -7.22 -4.61 -10.58
CA LEU A 279 -8.18 -4.34 -9.50
C LEU A 279 -8.23 -2.84 -9.21
N SER A 280 -9.45 -2.31 -9.19
CA SER A 280 -9.71 -0.88 -8.94
C SER A 280 -10.75 -0.68 -7.86
N ARG A 281 -10.48 0.23 -6.92
CA ARG A 281 -11.47 0.66 -5.93
C ARG A 281 -12.65 1.43 -6.55
N ASN A 282 -12.53 1.85 -7.81
CA ASN A 282 -13.64 2.47 -8.55
C ASN A 282 -14.74 1.46 -8.90
N ASP A 283 -14.39 0.16 -9.05
CA ASP A 283 -15.34 -0.91 -9.34
C ASP A 283 -14.80 -2.25 -8.83
N TRP A 284 -14.92 -2.51 -7.52
CA TRP A 284 -14.41 -3.72 -6.87
C TRP A 284 -14.95 -5.01 -7.50
N GLU A 285 -16.27 -5.10 -7.68
CA GLU A 285 -16.88 -6.33 -8.21
C GLU A 285 -16.54 -6.54 -9.69
N GLY A 286 -16.52 -5.45 -10.48
CA GLY A 286 -16.25 -5.53 -11.91
C GLY A 286 -14.78 -5.77 -12.28
N THR A 287 -13.84 -5.47 -11.36
CA THR A 287 -12.40 -5.62 -11.60
C THR A 287 -11.72 -6.67 -10.71
N PHE A 288 -12.46 -7.30 -9.78
CA PHE A 288 -11.89 -8.35 -8.93
C PHE A 288 -11.39 -9.51 -9.81
N PRO A 289 -10.10 -9.90 -9.68
CA PRO A 289 -9.53 -10.94 -10.52
C PRO A 289 -10.15 -12.30 -10.17
N THR A 290 -10.72 -12.95 -11.16
CA THR A 290 -11.30 -14.30 -11.04
C THR A 290 -10.48 -15.35 -11.79
N GLU A 291 -9.65 -14.91 -12.73
CA GLU A 291 -8.76 -15.74 -13.54
C GLU A 291 -7.55 -14.93 -14.00
N SER A 292 -6.44 -15.61 -14.29
CA SER A 292 -5.26 -14.97 -14.85
C SER A 292 -5.46 -14.66 -16.35
N PRO A 293 -5.04 -13.47 -16.83
CA PRO A 293 -5.14 -13.12 -18.24
C PRO A 293 -4.27 -14.03 -19.11
N VAL A 294 -4.73 -14.29 -20.32
CA VAL A 294 -4.00 -15.09 -21.34
C VAL A 294 -3.44 -14.14 -22.39
N PHE A 295 -2.11 -14.14 -22.59
CA PHE A 295 -1.43 -13.32 -23.57
C PHE A 295 -1.09 -14.11 -24.82
N ALA A 296 -1.34 -13.52 -25.98
CA ALA A 296 -0.86 -14.02 -27.27
C ALA A 296 0.52 -13.43 -27.59
N LEU A 297 1.41 -14.24 -28.12
CA LEU A 297 2.73 -13.76 -28.54
C LEU A 297 2.62 -12.83 -29.75
N THR A 298 3.24 -11.65 -29.64
CA THR A 298 3.48 -10.74 -30.77
C THR A 298 4.92 -10.91 -31.28
N ASP A 299 5.22 -10.43 -32.49
CA ASP A 299 6.58 -10.46 -33.02
C ASP A 299 7.58 -9.70 -32.13
N THR A 300 7.14 -8.55 -31.57
CA THR A 300 7.96 -7.75 -30.64
C THR A 300 8.22 -8.51 -29.34
N MET A 301 7.21 -9.16 -28.78
CA MET A 301 7.38 -9.98 -27.57
C MET A 301 8.35 -11.14 -27.83
N ILE A 302 8.29 -11.77 -29.00
CA ILE A 302 9.22 -12.86 -29.37
C ILE A 302 10.66 -12.36 -29.37
N ASP A 303 10.91 -11.18 -29.92
CA ASP A 303 12.24 -10.59 -29.94
C ASP A 303 12.72 -10.21 -28.54
N ASP A 304 11.87 -9.59 -27.72
CA ASP A 304 12.19 -9.13 -26.36
C ASP A 304 12.36 -10.30 -25.37
N LEU A 305 11.64 -11.40 -25.55
CA LEU A 305 11.72 -12.58 -24.69
C LEU A 305 12.92 -13.49 -25.02
N GLN A 306 13.75 -13.17 -26.03
CA GLN A 306 15.00 -13.87 -26.26
C GLN A 306 15.95 -13.69 -25.08
N LEU A 307 16.41 -14.80 -24.52
CA LEU A 307 17.33 -14.75 -23.38
C LEU A 307 18.70 -14.24 -23.84
N VAL A 308 19.15 -13.16 -23.21
CA VAL A 308 20.53 -12.70 -23.36
C VAL A 308 21.44 -13.76 -22.74
N GLN A 309 22.35 -14.30 -23.54
CA GLN A 309 23.40 -15.18 -23.05
C GLN A 309 24.46 -14.33 -22.36
N TYR A 310 24.46 -14.35 -21.03
CA TYR A 310 25.54 -13.76 -20.25
C TYR A 310 26.78 -14.66 -20.34
N ASP A 311 27.95 -14.07 -20.53
CA ASP A 311 29.20 -14.79 -20.41
C ASP A 311 29.28 -15.44 -19.02
N ALA A 312 29.43 -16.76 -19.00
CA ALA A 312 29.49 -17.55 -17.75
C ALA A 312 30.56 -17.04 -16.76
N CYS A 313 31.56 -16.32 -17.25
CA CYS A 313 32.60 -15.69 -16.46
C CYS A 313 32.06 -14.57 -15.54
N LEU A 314 31.04 -13.82 -15.94
CA LEU A 314 30.44 -12.73 -15.14
C LEU A 314 29.61 -13.24 -13.96
N LEU A 315 29.01 -14.43 -14.07
CA LEU A 315 28.27 -15.06 -12.99
C LEU A 315 29.19 -15.58 -11.86
N TYR A 316 30.43 -15.94 -12.18
CA TYR A 316 31.41 -16.42 -11.21
C TYR A 316 32.19 -15.31 -10.49
N THR A 317 32.22 -14.10 -11.03
CA THR A 317 33.01 -12.99 -10.47
C THR A 317 32.23 -12.08 -9.55
N SER A 318 30.90 -12.21 -9.44
CA SER A 318 30.11 -11.49 -8.43
C SER A 318 30.16 -12.27 -7.12
N PRO A 319 30.90 -11.81 -6.08
CA PRO A 319 30.95 -12.53 -4.81
C PRO A 319 29.56 -12.56 -4.19
N SER A 320 29.01 -13.76 -4.04
CA SER A 320 27.78 -13.94 -3.28
C SER A 320 27.96 -13.38 -1.86
N PRO A 321 26.96 -12.71 -1.27
CA PRO A 321 27.01 -12.32 0.13
C PRO A 321 27.31 -13.47 1.10
N ARG A 322 27.11 -14.72 0.67
CA ARG A 322 27.45 -15.95 1.43
C ARG A 322 28.93 -16.28 1.42
N ASP A 323 29.69 -15.80 0.45
CA ASP A 323 31.13 -16.11 0.35
C ASP A 323 31.96 -15.24 1.31
N ARG A 324 31.42 -14.14 1.83
CA ARG A 324 32.06 -13.28 2.84
C ARG A 324 32.05 -13.84 4.27
N THR A 325 31.31 -14.91 4.53
CA THR A 325 31.18 -15.50 5.87
C THR A 325 32.03 -16.75 6.08
N ARG A 326 32.92 -17.11 5.12
CA ARG A 326 33.78 -18.29 5.17
C ARG A 326 35.28 -17.98 5.23
N SER A 327 35.66 -16.75 5.55
CA SER A 327 37.06 -16.38 5.84
C SER A 327 37.26 -16.06 7.31
#